data_7e0230742a6558f5598ec00d387f27e6
#
_entry.id   7e0230742a6558f5598ec00d387f27e6
#
_cell.length_a   1.000
_cell.length_b   1.000
_cell.length_c   1.000
_cell.angle_alpha   90.00
_cell.angle_beta   90.00
_cell.angle_gamma   90.00
#
_symmetry.space_group_name_H-M   'P 1'
#
loop_
_entity.id
_entity.type
_entity.pdbx_description
1 polymer ?
#
loop_
_entity_poly.entity_id
_entity_poly.type
_entity_poly.pdbx_seq_one_letter_code
_entity_poly.pdbx_strand_id
1 'polypeptide(L)'
;MIGTANVLEVCKDLGISDRIIEFSTSEVFGSMAFKSKEEDQTVAGSAGEARWVYAVSKLAGEHLAKAYGKEYNLPIVTIRPFNVYGPGQSANGALQIFIERALRGEDIHIDGDGNQIRAWCYVDDFVDCIMSCITNPKAIGESFNIGNPRAVITILGLAQTICRVLNSKSKIVFEPPLSADVAIRIPSVEKAKEVLGFSSKIDLEEGILKTAKHIQDKWKVTETVN
;
A
#
# COMPACT_ATOMS: atom_id res chain seq x y z
N MET A 1 -3.24 -14.96 8.40
CA MET A 1 -2.45 -15.95 9.20
C MET A 1 -2.74 -17.39 8.80
N ILE A 2 -3.94 -17.97 9.03
CA ILE A 2 -4.25 -19.37 8.65
C ILE A 2 -4.04 -19.62 7.16
N GLY A 3 -4.55 -18.75 6.29
CA GLY A 3 -4.34 -18.89 4.84
C GLY A 3 -2.86 -18.85 4.44
N THR A 4 -2.05 -17.99 5.07
CA THR A 4 -0.60 -17.97 4.84
C THR A 4 0.06 -19.29 5.25
N ALA A 5 -0.30 -19.82 6.42
CA ALA A 5 0.22 -21.11 6.88
C ALA A 5 -0.12 -22.25 5.88
N ASN A 6 -1.39 -22.32 5.45
CA ASN A 6 -1.83 -23.35 4.48
C ASN A 6 -1.05 -23.24 3.15
N VAL A 7 -0.85 -22.03 2.63
CA VAL A 7 -0.07 -21.83 1.39
C VAL A 7 1.37 -22.26 1.59
N LEU A 8 2.00 -21.91 2.72
CA LEU A 8 3.40 -22.28 3.01
C LEU A 8 3.56 -23.80 3.14
N GLU A 9 2.62 -24.51 3.79
CA GLU A 9 2.63 -25.96 3.85
C GLU A 9 2.57 -26.59 2.45
N VAL A 10 1.65 -26.10 1.60
CA VAL A 10 1.53 -26.60 0.22
C VAL A 10 2.81 -26.29 -0.58
N CYS A 11 3.38 -25.10 -0.44
CA CYS A 11 4.64 -24.75 -1.11
C CYS A 11 5.80 -25.68 -0.67
N LYS A 12 5.86 -26.01 0.60
CA LYS A 12 6.83 -26.96 1.17
C LYS A 12 6.62 -28.38 0.57
N ASP A 13 5.39 -28.87 0.60
CA ASP A 13 5.05 -30.22 0.15
C ASP A 13 5.26 -30.41 -1.35
N LEU A 14 5.04 -29.37 -2.14
CA LEU A 14 5.28 -29.35 -3.58
C LEU A 14 6.74 -29.05 -3.96
N GLY A 15 7.60 -28.70 -2.99
CA GLY A 15 9.00 -28.37 -3.25
C GLY A 15 9.16 -27.14 -4.14
N ILE A 16 8.37 -26.08 -3.92
CA ILE A 16 8.47 -24.84 -4.72
C ILE A 16 9.88 -24.29 -4.63
N SER A 17 10.56 -24.19 -5.77
CA SER A 17 11.97 -23.77 -5.90
C SER A 17 12.16 -22.40 -6.55
N ASP A 18 11.15 -21.88 -7.27
CA ASP A 18 11.30 -20.64 -8.03
C ASP A 18 11.14 -19.40 -7.15
N ARG A 19 9.93 -19.10 -6.68
CA ARG A 19 9.67 -17.92 -5.86
C ARG A 19 8.34 -17.99 -5.11
N ILE A 20 8.36 -17.54 -3.87
CA ILE A 20 7.16 -17.31 -3.06
C ILE A 20 7.16 -15.85 -2.64
N ILE A 21 6.14 -15.08 -3.00
CA ILE A 21 6.00 -13.68 -2.60
C ILE A 21 4.95 -13.57 -1.50
N GLU A 22 5.37 -13.21 -0.30
CA GLU A 22 4.50 -12.91 0.84
C GLU A 22 4.16 -11.42 0.86
N PHE A 23 2.88 -11.11 0.75
CA PHE A 23 2.39 -9.74 0.88
C PHE A 23 2.08 -9.41 2.34
N SER A 24 2.99 -8.72 3.02
CA SER A 24 2.79 -8.10 4.31
C SER A 24 2.13 -6.72 4.15
N THR A 25 2.44 -5.77 5.00
CA THR A 25 1.88 -4.41 4.96
C THR A 25 2.78 -3.42 5.69
N SER A 26 2.74 -2.16 5.31
CA SER A 26 3.36 -1.07 6.08
C SER A 26 2.70 -0.83 7.46
N GLU A 27 1.51 -1.39 7.68
CA GLU A 27 0.83 -1.26 8.98
C GLU A 27 1.55 -1.97 10.14
N VAL A 28 2.47 -2.88 9.84
CA VAL A 28 3.34 -3.51 10.85
C VAL A 28 4.21 -2.51 11.63
N PHE A 29 4.40 -1.30 11.09
CA PHE A 29 5.15 -0.23 11.77
C PHE A 29 4.28 0.65 12.70
N GLY A 30 2.99 0.33 12.85
CA GLY A 30 2.08 1.06 13.74
C GLY A 30 1.66 2.44 13.20
N SER A 31 1.39 3.38 14.14
CA SER A 31 0.84 4.70 13.82
C SER A 31 1.86 5.74 13.35
N MET A 32 3.17 5.52 13.59
CA MET A 32 4.24 6.52 13.42
C MET A 32 5.40 5.94 12.58
N ALA A 33 5.13 5.54 11.33
CA ALA A 33 6.15 5.04 10.42
C ALA A 33 6.83 6.20 9.66
N PHE A 34 7.96 6.69 10.17
CA PHE A 34 8.74 7.77 9.54
C PHE A 34 10.06 7.23 9.00
N LYS A 35 10.18 7.12 7.68
CA LYS A 35 11.34 6.54 6.99
C LYS A 35 11.74 5.18 7.56
N SER A 36 10.71 4.39 7.94
CA SER A 36 10.92 3.07 8.55
C SER A 36 11.64 2.14 7.60
N LYS A 37 12.66 1.48 8.12
CA LYS A 37 13.46 0.46 7.43
C LYS A 37 12.89 -0.93 7.69
N GLU A 38 13.31 -1.90 6.91
CA GLU A 38 12.84 -3.29 7.03
C GLU A 38 13.24 -3.94 8.35
N GLU A 39 14.35 -3.52 8.94
CA GLU A 39 14.92 -4.00 10.20
C GLU A 39 14.35 -3.32 11.43
N ASP A 40 13.57 -2.24 11.26
CA ASP A 40 12.98 -1.52 12.39
C ASP A 40 11.96 -2.39 13.13
N GLN A 41 11.81 -2.08 14.42
CA GLN A 41 10.82 -2.76 15.26
C GLN A 41 9.41 -2.57 14.70
N THR A 42 8.66 -3.66 14.69
CA THR A 42 7.24 -3.64 14.37
C THR A 42 6.44 -3.28 15.61
N VAL A 43 5.38 -2.47 15.45
CA VAL A 43 4.54 -1.97 16.54
C VAL A 43 3.09 -2.28 16.23
N ALA A 44 2.46 -3.10 17.05
CA ALA A 44 1.01 -3.23 17.08
C ALA A 44 0.45 -2.27 18.13
N GLY A 45 -0.70 -1.66 17.85
CA GLY A 45 -1.40 -0.83 18.84
C GLY A 45 -1.99 -1.64 19.98
N SER A 46 -2.82 -1.01 20.80
CA SER A 46 -3.45 -1.65 21.96
C SER A 46 -4.27 -2.87 21.56
N ALA A 47 -4.14 -3.95 22.33
CA ALA A 47 -4.99 -5.11 22.18
C ALA A 47 -6.47 -4.74 22.40
N GLY A 48 -7.35 -5.24 21.53
CA GLY A 48 -8.77 -4.88 21.54
C GLY A 48 -9.17 -3.79 20.54
N GLU A 49 -8.22 -3.01 20.01
CA GLU A 49 -8.49 -2.07 18.93
C GLU A 49 -8.58 -2.83 17.58
N ALA A 50 -9.78 -2.85 17.01
CA ALA A 50 -10.08 -3.60 15.78
C ALA A 50 -9.18 -3.21 14.60
N ARG A 51 -8.73 -1.96 14.55
CA ARG A 51 -7.81 -1.47 13.51
C ARG A 51 -6.55 -2.31 13.38
N TRP A 52 -6.00 -2.80 14.47
CA TRP A 52 -4.71 -3.51 14.46
C TRP A 52 -4.82 -4.99 14.10
N VAL A 53 -6.03 -5.55 14.03
CA VAL A 53 -6.24 -6.97 13.65
C VAL A 53 -5.59 -7.29 12.31
N TYR A 54 -5.74 -6.40 11.33
CA TYR A 54 -5.12 -6.57 10.02
C TYR A 54 -3.58 -6.57 10.12
N ALA A 55 -3.00 -5.57 10.77
CA ALA A 55 -1.55 -5.45 10.94
C ALA A 55 -0.96 -6.67 11.64
N VAL A 56 -1.57 -7.10 12.76
CA VAL A 56 -1.14 -8.28 13.52
C VAL A 56 -1.23 -9.55 12.68
N SER A 57 -2.32 -9.73 11.91
CA SER A 57 -2.47 -10.91 11.06
C SER A 57 -1.42 -10.99 9.96
N LYS A 58 -1.04 -9.83 9.36
CA LYS A 58 0.00 -9.73 8.35
C LYS A 58 1.39 -9.92 8.94
N LEU A 59 1.67 -9.33 10.10
CA LEU A 59 2.92 -9.52 10.82
C LEU A 59 3.15 -10.99 11.19
N ALA A 60 2.14 -11.68 11.70
CA ALA A 60 2.20 -13.10 11.98
C ALA A 60 2.49 -13.94 10.71
N GLY A 61 1.86 -13.59 9.57
CA GLY A 61 2.13 -14.20 8.27
C GLY A 61 3.59 -14.01 7.83
N GLU A 62 4.13 -12.82 8.00
CA GLU A 62 5.52 -12.50 7.68
C GLU A 62 6.51 -13.32 8.53
N HIS A 63 6.27 -13.41 9.84
CA HIS A 63 7.09 -14.25 10.73
C HIS A 63 7.04 -15.73 10.34
N LEU A 64 5.84 -16.25 10.01
CA LEU A 64 5.69 -17.63 9.52
C LEU A 64 6.47 -17.83 8.22
N ALA A 65 6.30 -16.94 7.25
CA ALA A 65 6.99 -17.03 5.97
C ALA A 65 8.52 -17.09 6.15
N LYS A 66 9.08 -16.20 6.98
CA LYS A 66 10.53 -16.19 7.29
C LYS A 66 10.97 -17.48 7.99
N ALA A 67 10.19 -18.00 8.92
CA ALA A 67 10.49 -19.25 9.60
C ALA A 67 10.52 -20.43 8.62
N TYR A 68 9.50 -20.55 7.76
CA TYR A 68 9.44 -21.57 6.70
C TYR A 68 10.58 -21.44 5.69
N GLY A 69 10.89 -20.23 5.27
CA GLY A 69 12.03 -19.97 4.39
C GLY A 69 13.33 -20.50 4.96
N LYS A 70 13.58 -20.26 6.25
CA LYS A 70 14.79 -20.70 6.95
C LYS A 70 14.79 -22.23 7.20
N GLU A 71 13.68 -22.80 7.65
CA GLU A 71 13.58 -24.19 8.05
C GLU A 71 13.59 -25.14 6.85
N TYR A 72 12.84 -24.77 5.79
CA TYR A 72 12.64 -25.62 4.61
C TYR A 72 13.35 -25.12 3.35
N ASN A 73 14.21 -24.10 3.49
CA ASN A 73 14.95 -23.50 2.37
C ASN A 73 14.03 -23.03 1.21
N LEU A 74 12.85 -22.50 1.55
CA LEU A 74 11.91 -21.98 0.56
C LEU A 74 12.34 -20.58 0.07
N PRO A 75 12.24 -20.30 -1.24
CA PRO A 75 12.68 -19.03 -1.84
C PRO A 75 11.68 -17.90 -1.58
N ILE A 76 11.49 -17.52 -0.33
CA ILE A 76 10.49 -16.54 0.10
C ILE A 76 11.04 -15.12 0.01
N VAL A 77 10.22 -14.21 -0.49
CA VAL A 77 10.43 -12.75 -0.46
C VAL A 77 9.20 -12.13 0.20
N THR A 78 9.42 -11.23 1.15
CA THR A 78 8.32 -10.49 1.78
C THR A 78 8.29 -9.06 1.26
N ILE A 79 7.11 -8.55 0.95
CA ILE A 79 6.91 -7.15 0.56
C ILE A 79 5.95 -6.44 1.50
N ARG A 80 6.27 -5.19 1.83
CA ARG A 80 5.48 -4.29 2.67
C ARG A 80 5.03 -3.09 1.84
N PRO A 81 3.81 -3.12 1.25
CA PRO A 81 3.27 -2.02 0.47
C PRO A 81 3.01 -0.78 1.31
N PHE A 82 3.36 0.41 0.78
CA PHE A 82 3.04 1.72 1.35
C PHE A 82 2.06 2.47 0.45
N ASN A 83 0.79 2.51 0.84
CA ASN A 83 -0.31 3.26 0.19
C ASN A 83 -0.28 3.18 -1.34
N VAL A 84 -0.36 1.96 -1.86
CA VAL A 84 -0.43 1.72 -3.31
C VAL A 84 -1.81 2.15 -3.82
N TYR A 85 -1.84 2.85 -4.94
CA TYR A 85 -3.06 3.32 -5.58
C TYR A 85 -2.97 3.21 -7.11
N GLY A 86 -4.10 3.23 -7.78
CA GLY A 86 -4.15 3.23 -9.25
C GLY A 86 -5.41 2.59 -9.81
N PRO A 87 -5.46 2.40 -11.14
CA PRO A 87 -6.54 1.70 -11.84
C PRO A 87 -6.82 0.33 -11.24
N GLY A 88 -8.11 -0.01 -11.09
CA GLY A 88 -8.52 -1.31 -10.58
C GLY A 88 -8.53 -1.46 -9.05
N GLN A 89 -8.13 -0.44 -8.29
CA GLN A 89 -8.27 -0.47 -6.84
C GLN A 89 -9.75 -0.59 -6.45
N SER A 90 -10.04 -1.41 -5.43
CA SER A 90 -11.37 -1.45 -4.81
C SER A 90 -11.64 -0.15 -4.03
N ALA A 91 -12.92 0.26 -3.96
CA ALA A 91 -13.37 1.57 -3.49
C ALA A 91 -13.11 1.92 -2.00
N ASN A 92 -12.12 1.29 -1.33
CA ASN A 92 -11.88 1.49 0.11
C ASN A 92 -10.65 2.36 0.41
N GLY A 93 -9.96 2.88 -0.61
CA GLY A 93 -8.79 3.74 -0.43
C GLY A 93 -9.14 5.23 -0.49
N ALA A 94 -8.67 6.03 0.46
CA ALA A 94 -8.96 7.47 0.52
C ALA A 94 -8.71 8.18 -0.82
N LEU A 95 -7.59 7.92 -1.49
CA LEU A 95 -7.24 8.56 -2.75
C LEU A 95 -8.28 8.27 -3.84
N GLN A 96 -8.73 7.01 -3.99
CA GLN A 96 -9.74 6.65 -4.97
C GLN A 96 -11.09 7.29 -4.63
N ILE A 97 -11.53 7.24 -3.37
CA ILE A 97 -12.77 7.87 -2.91
C ILE A 97 -12.75 9.37 -3.22
N PHE A 98 -11.63 10.04 -2.96
CA PHE A 98 -11.48 11.47 -3.24
C PHE A 98 -11.56 11.79 -4.73
N ILE A 99 -10.92 10.97 -5.58
CA ILE A 99 -11.02 11.11 -7.05
C ILE A 99 -12.46 10.92 -7.51
N GLU A 100 -13.15 9.87 -7.06
CA GLU A 100 -14.53 9.59 -7.46
C GLU A 100 -15.47 10.72 -7.06
N ARG A 101 -15.35 11.23 -5.84
CA ARG A 101 -16.14 12.38 -5.35
C ARG A 101 -15.82 13.65 -6.14
N ALA A 102 -14.55 13.92 -6.38
CA ALA A 102 -14.13 15.07 -7.18
C ALA A 102 -14.68 15.03 -8.61
N LEU A 103 -14.70 13.85 -9.25
CA LEU A 103 -15.27 13.66 -10.60
C LEU A 103 -16.79 13.86 -10.64
N ARG A 104 -17.50 13.54 -9.54
CA ARG A 104 -18.95 13.73 -9.42
C ARG A 104 -19.33 15.12 -8.92
N GLY A 105 -18.38 15.95 -8.49
CA GLY A 105 -18.65 17.24 -7.86
C GLY A 105 -19.25 17.12 -6.45
N GLU A 106 -19.09 15.95 -5.81
CA GLU A 106 -19.53 15.67 -4.45
C GLU A 106 -18.51 16.18 -3.43
N ASP A 107 -18.94 16.47 -2.20
CA ASP A 107 -18.05 16.92 -1.13
C ASP A 107 -17.05 15.80 -0.74
N ILE A 108 -15.79 16.17 -0.53
CA ILE A 108 -14.71 15.27 -0.08
C ILE A 108 -14.67 15.32 1.45
N HIS A 109 -14.95 14.19 2.10
CA HIS A 109 -14.95 14.08 3.55
C HIS A 109 -13.59 13.56 4.05
N ILE A 110 -13.06 14.22 5.08
CA ILE A 110 -11.77 13.91 5.72
C ILE A 110 -12.02 13.66 7.21
N ASP A 111 -11.62 12.47 7.69
CA ASP A 111 -11.68 12.15 9.11
C ASP A 111 -10.59 12.92 9.88
N GLY A 112 -10.97 13.61 10.94
CA GLY A 112 -10.09 14.46 11.74
C GLY A 112 -9.71 15.76 11.02
N ASP A 113 -8.50 16.25 11.27
CA ASP A 113 -7.99 17.52 10.75
C ASP A 113 -7.24 17.42 9.41
N GLY A 114 -7.08 16.21 8.88
CA GLY A 114 -6.38 15.94 7.62
C GLY A 114 -4.87 16.09 7.68
N ASN A 115 -4.27 16.19 8.86
CA ASN A 115 -2.81 16.32 9.06
C ASN A 115 -2.05 14.98 8.95
N GLN A 116 -2.76 13.85 8.82
CA GLN A 116 -2.14 12.55 8.62
C GLN A 116 -1.29 12.55 7.35
N ILE A 117 -0.04 12.10 7.45
CA ILE A 117 0.92 12.12 6.35
C ILE A 117 1.06 10.75 5.72
N ARG A 118 0.98 10.67 4.39
CA ARG A 118 1.12 9.44 3.60
C ARG A 118 2.10 9.65 2.45
N ALA A 119 2.80 8.57 2.10
CA ALA A 119 3.54 8.44 0.86
C ALA A 119 2.72 7.57 -0.10
N TRP A 120 2.43 8.06 -1.32
CA TRP A 120 1.55 7.41 -2.28
C TRP A 120 2.34 6.77 -3.41
N CYS A 121 2.17 5.48 -3.64
CA CYS A 121 2.87 4.72 -4.67
C CYS A 121 1.91 4.33 -5.80
N TYR A 122 2.21 4.71 -7.02
CA TYR A 122 1.41 4.29 -8.17
C TYR A 122 1.58 2.79 -8.45
N VAL A 123 0.50 2.14 -8.87
CA VAL A 123 0.44 0.68 -9.00
C VAL A 123 1.47 0.11 -9.97
N ASP A 124 1.78 0.79 -11.08
CA ASP A 124 2.77 0.29 -12.05
C ASP A 124 4.17 0.25 -11.44
N ASP A 125 4.57 1.28 -10.67
CA ASP A 125 5.85 1.28 -9.95
C ASP A 125 5.91 0.13 -8.94
N PHE A 126 4.80 -0.16 -8.27
CA PHE A 126 4.69 -1.28 -7.34
C PHE A 126 4.83 -2.63 -8.05
N VAL A 127 4.15 -2.81 -9.20
CA VAL A 127 4.22 -4.02 -10.01
C VAL A 127 5.63 -4.24 -10.56
N ASP A 128 6.29 -3.20 -11.08
CA ASP A 128 7.68 -3.27 -11.54
C ASP A 128 8.62 -3.82 -10.43
N CYS A 129 8.40 -3.36 -9.18
CA CYS A 129 9.18 -3.84 -8.04
C CYS A 129 8.89 -5.32 -7.72
N ILE A 130 7.62 -5.75 -7.77
CA ILE A 130 7.25 -7.16 -7.58
C ILE A 130 7.92 -8.03 -8.65
N MET A 131 7.90 -7.62 -9.91
CA MET A 131 8.56 -8.36 -10.99
C MET A 131 10.06 -8.49 -10.75
N SER A 132 10.69 -7.44 -10.21
CA SER A 132 12.10 -7.52 -9.78
C SER A 132 12.30 -8.49 -8.60
N CYS A 133 11.37 -8.55 -7.65
CA CYS A 133 11.41 -9.55 -6.56
C CYS A 133 11.31 -10.99 -7.09
N ILE A 134 10.55 -11.22 -8.17
CA ILE A 134 10.41 -12.56 -8.77
C ILE A 134 11.70 -12.98 -9.45
N THR A 135 12.35 -12.09 -10.19
CA THR A 135 13.48 -12.44 -11.07
C THR A 135 14.86 -12.30 -10.44
N ASN A 136 15.01 -11.46 -9.41
CA ASN A 136 16.31 -11.21 -8.78
C ASN A 136 16.60 -12.26 -7.68
N PRO A 137 17.67 -13.08 -7.83
CA PRO A 137 18.02 -14.08 -6.82
C PRO A 137 18.44 -13.48 -5.47
N LYS A 138 18.94 -12.24 -5.45
CA LYS A 138 19.30 -11.53 -4.21
C LYS A 138 18.09 -11.12 -3.35
N ALA A 139 16.88 -11.25 -3.88
CA ALA A 139 15.65 -10.96 -3.14
C ALA A 139 15.25 -12.10 -2.19
N ILE A 140 15.77 -13.32 -2.41
CA ILE A 140 15.38 -14.49 -1.59
C ILE A 140 15.79 -14.28 -0.13
N GLY A 141 14.85 -14.53 0.77
CA GLY A 141 15.02 -14.37 2.22
C GLY A 141 14.84 -12.93 2.72
N GLU A 142 14.72 -11.97 1.81
CA GLU A 142 14.64 -10.55 2.13
C GLU A 142 13.20 -10.04 2.31
N SER A 143 13.08 -8.94 3.04
CA SER A 143 11.86 -8.11 3.09
C SER A 143 12.14 -6.77 2.43
N PHE A 144 11.13 -6.22 1.72
CA PHE A 144 11.24 -4.92 1.07
C PHE A 144 10.05 -4.03 1.37
N ASN A 145 10.32 -2.80 1.79
CA ASN A 145 9.35 -1.73 1.80
C ASN A 145 9.22 -1.17 0.38
N ILE A 146 8.00 -1.14 -0.14
CA ILE A 146 7.72 -0.63 -1.48
C ILE A 146 6.77 0.56 -1.39
N GLY A 147 7.22 1.72 -1.83
CA GLY A 147 6.47 2.96 -1.77
C GLY A 147 7.17 4.08 -2.56
N ASN A 148 6.55 5.26 -2.61
CA ASN A 148 7.17 6.43 -3.24
C ASN A 148 7.50 7.49 -2.19
N PRO A 149 8.76 7.61 -1.73
CA PRO A 149 9.16 8.60 -0.72
C PRO A 149 9.14 10.05 -1.23
N ARG A 150 8.91 10.28 -2.53
CA ARG A 150 8.77 11.63 -3.13
C ARG A 150 7.33 12.14 -3.11
N ALA A 151 6.34 11.24 -3.13
CA ALA A 151 4.93 11.58 -3.13
C ALA A 151 4.36 11.60 -1.70
N VAL A 152 4.99 12.40 -0.84
CA VAL A 152 4.60 12.56 0.58
C VAL A 152 3.71 13.78 0.73
N ILE A 153 2.51 13.60 1.27
CA ILE A 153 1.53 14.67 1.41
C ILE A 153 0.59 14.38 2.58
N THR A 154 0.00 15.43 3.16
CA THR A 154 -1.08 15.28 4.14
C THR A 154 -2.38 14.85 3.45
N ILE A 155 -3.32 14.28 4.19
CA ILE A 155 -4.63 13.90 3.64
C ILE A 155 -5.37 15.14 3.13
N LEU A 156 -5.30 16.26 3.85
CA LEU A 156 -5.85 17.54 3.37
C LEU A 156 -5.18 18.00 2.07
N GLY A 157 -3.84 17.97 2.01
CA GLY A 157 -3.08 18.32 0.82
C GLY A 157 -3.42 17.40 -0.38
N LEU A 158 -3.66 16.12 -0.13
CA LEU A 158 -4.12 15.17 -1.15
C LEU A 158 -5.48 15.58 -1.74
N ALA A 159 -6.46 15.88 -0.89
CA ALA A 159 -7.79 16.32 -1.32
C ALA A 159 -7.70 17.61 -2.15
N GLN A 160 -6.92 18.59 -1.69
CA GLN A 160 -6.68 19.84 -2.42
C GLN A 160 -5.99 19.60 -3.77
N THR A 161 -4.99 18.71 -3.82
CA THR A 161 -4.30 18.35 -5.07
C THR A 161 -5.24 17.68 -6.05
N ILE A 162 -6.09 16.76 -5.60
CA ILE A 162 -7.09 16.09 -6.45
C ILE A 162 -8.08 17.12 -7.02
N CYS A 163 -8.64 18.00 -6.18
CA CYS A 163 -9.54 19.05 -6.66
C CYS A 163 -8.88 19.95 -7.72
N ARG A 164 -7.65 20.36 -7.49
CA ARG A 164 -6.88 21.18 -8.43
C ARG A 164 -6.60 20.45 -9.74
N VAL A 165 -6.08 19.24 -9.68
CA VAL A 165 -5.67 18.44 -10.86
C VAL A 165 -6.87 18.08 -11.72
N LEU A 166 -8.03 17.79 -11.11
CA LEU A 166 -9.27 17.43 -11.81
C LEU A 166 -10.16 18.65 -12.11
N ASN A 167 -9.73 19.86 -11.75
CA ASN A 167 -10.51 21.08 -11.88
C ASN A 167 -11.92 20.94 -11.22
N SER A 168 -11.99 20.27 -10.08
CA SER A 168 -13.21 20.01 -9.35
C SER A 168 -13.59 21.18 -8.42
N LYS A 169 -14.89 21.41 -8.29
CA LYS A 169 -15.46 22.38 -7.34
C LYS A 169 -15.92 21.74 -6.02
N SER A 170 -15.58 20.47 -5.80
CA SER A 170 -15.88 19.74 -4.56
C SER A 170 -15.37 20.50 -3.34
N LYS A 171 -16.19 20.58 -2.29
CA LYS A 171 -15.78 21.15 -1.02
C LYS A 171 -15.08 20.09 -0.19
N ILE A 172 -14.18 20.51 0.68
CA ILE A 172 -13.55 19.63 1.68
C ILE A 172 -14.29 19.82 2.98
N VAL A 173 -14.81 18.73 3.54
CA VAL A 173 -15.58 18.67 4.78
C VAL A 173 -14.84 17.82 5.78
N PHE A 174 -14.70 18.30 7.01
CA PHE A 174 -14.01 17.57 8.07
C PHE A 174 -15.04 16.81 8.93
N GLU A 175 -14.75 15.56 9.20
CA GLU A 175 -15.54 14.66 10.04
C GLU A 175 -14.84 14.44 11.39
N PRO A 176 -15.52 13.90 12.40
CA PRO A 176 -14.89 13.52 13.64
C PRO A 176 -13.70 12.57 13.43
N PRO A 177 -12.62 12.68 14.23
CA PRO A 177 -11.47 11.81 14.08
C PRO A 177 -11.81 10.35 14.40
N LEU A 178 -11.12 9.41 13.74
CA LEU A 178 -11.21 8.00 14.06
C LEU A 178 -10.60 7.72 15.45
N SER A 179 -11.11 6.69 16.15
CA SER A 179 -10.61 6.27 17.48
C SER A 179 -9.14 5.85 17.44
N ALA A 180 -8.70 5.26 16.33
CA ALA A 180 -7.31 4.91 16.09
C ALA A 180 -6.96 5.20 14.62
N ASP A 181 -5.93 6.00 14.39
CA ASP A 181 -5.45 6.32 13.05
C ASP A 181 -3.92 6.28 12.99
N VAL A 182 -3.42 6.27 11.75
CA VAL A 182 -2.01 6.34 11.45
C VAL A 182 -1.64 7.80 11.20
N ALA A 183 -0.81 8.38 12.05
CA ALA A 183 -0.39 9.77 11.90
C ALA A 183 0.61 9.95 10.74
N ILE A 184 1.62 9.08 10.65
CA ILE A 184 2.67 9.17 9.63
C ILE A 184 2.92 7.79 9.03
N ARG A 185 3.02 7.72 7.68
CA ARG A 185 3.39 6.50 6.96
C ARG A 185 4.26 6.84 5.75
N ILE A 186 5.57 6.88 5.98
CA ILE A 186 6.60 7.19 4.98
C ILE A 186 7.63 6.06 4.98
N PRO A 187 7.88 5.39 3.82
CA PRO A 187 8.87 4.33 3.73
C PRO A 187 10.32 4.86 3.68
N SER A 188 11.27 4.07 4.17
CA SER A 188 12.58 3.98 3.53
C SER A 188 12.48 2.91 2.43
N VAL A 189 12.95 3.24 1.24
CA VAL A 189 13.01 2.31 0.09
C VAL A 189 14.45 2.05 -0.35
N GLU A 190 15.41 2.38 0.50
CA GLU A 190 16.84 2.29 0.19
C GLU A 190 17.23 0.85 -0.15
N LYS A 191 16.78 -0.12 0.63
CA LYS A 191 17.03 -1.54 0.40
C LYS A 191 16.45 -2.02 -0.94
N ALA A 192 15.20 -1.66 -1.25
CA ALA A 192 14.59 -1.98 -2.54
C ALA A 192 15.38 -1.34 -3.70
N LYS A 193 15.89 -0.12 -3.53
CA LYS A 193 16.73 0.54 -4.51
C LYS A 193 18.06 -0.17 -4.71
N GLU A 194 18.76 -0.53 -3.65
CA GLU A 194 20.08 -1.17 -3.68
C GLU A 194 20.02 -2.60 -4.25
N VAL A 195 19.04 -3.38 -3.81
CA VAL A 195 18.95 -4.81 -4.17
C VAL A 195 18.19 -5.04 -5.47
N LEU A 196 17.09 -4.31 -5.68
CA LEU A 196 16.17 -4.53 -6.80
C LEU A 196 16.30 -3.48 -7.90
N GLY A 197 17.05 -2.40 -7.68
CA GLY A 197 17.09 -1.26 -8.60
C GLY A 197 15.80 -0.43 -8.61
N PHE A 198 14.97 -0.56 -7.58
CA PHE A 198 13.67 0.10 -7.51
C PHE A 198 13.81 1.63 -7.45
N SER A 199 13.02 2.31 -8.26
CA SER A 199 12.76 3.75 -8.11
C SER A 199 11.36 4.05 -8.63
N SER A 200 10.57 4.80 -7.86
CA SER A 200 9.27 5.28 -8.32
C SER A 200 9.44 6.28 -9.47
N LYS A 201 8.68 6.08 -10.55
CA LYS A 201 8.75 6.87 -11.79
C LYS A 201 7.56 7.82 -11.91
N ILE A 202 6.39 7.39 -11.45
CA ILE A 202 5.12 8.10 -11.60
C ILE A 202 4.93 9.07 -10.44
N ASP A 203 4.78 10.36 -10.77
CA ASP A 203 4.49 11.39 -9.78
C ASP A 203 3.01 11.36 -9.38
N LEU A 204 2.69 11.94 -8.20
CA LEU A 204 1.34 11.86 -7.62
C LEU A 204 0.27 12.43 -8.56
N GLU A 205 0.51 13.57 -9.17
CA GLU A 205 -0.46 14.22 -10.06
C GLU A 205 -0.70 13.42 -11.34
N GLU A 206 0.35 12.85 -11.93
CA GLU A 206 0.24 11.96 -13.07
C GLU A 206 -0.58 10.72 -12.73
N GLY A 207 -0.29 10.10 -11.58
CA GLY A 207 -1.03 8.92 -11.11
C GLY A 207 -2.50 9.22 -10.82
N ILE A 208 -2.81 10.41 -10.26
CA ILE A 208 -4.20 10.89 -10.06
C ILE A 208 -4.92 10.97 -11.41
N LEU A 209 -4.32 11.59 -12.43
CA LEU A 209 -4.92 11.71 -13.77
C LEU A 209 -5.18 10.36 -14.43
N LYS A 210 -4.21 9.44 -14.37
CA LYS A 210 -4.35 8.08 -14.90
C LYS A 210 -5.48 7.32 -14.20
N THR A 211 -5.57 7.43 -12.87
CA THR A 211 -6.61 6.78 -12.07
C THR A 211 -7.99 7.38 -12.37
N ALA A 212 -8.09 8.70 -12.45
CA ALA A 212 -9.33 9.41 -12.78
C ALA A 212 -9.85 9.02 -14.16
N LYS A 213 -8.96 8.96 -15.16
CA LYS A 213 -9.31 8.52 -16.52
C LYS A 213 -9.90 7.10 -16.51
N HIS A 214 -9.25 6.17 -15.82
CA HIS A 214 -9.76 4.79 -15.71
C HIS A 214 -11.15 4.73 -15.09
N ILE A 215 -11.40 5.51 -14.02
CA ILE A 215 -12.71 5.57 -13.37
C ILE A 215 -13.76 6.11 -14.33
N GLN A 216 -13.49 7.20 -15.05
CA GLN A 216 -14.39 7.77 -16.04
C GLN A 216 -14.70 6.79 -17.19
N ASP A 217 -13.71 6.10 -17.70
CA ASP A 217 -13.89 5.12 -18.78
C ASP A 217 -14.76 3.94 -18.32
N LYS A 218 -14.57 3.47 -17.07
CA LYS A 218 -15.41 2.44 -16.46
C LYS A 218 -16.88 2.88 -16.33
N TRP A 219 -17.15 4.13 -15.94
CA TRP A 219 -18.51 4.66 -15.82
C TRP A 219 -19.20 4.71 -17.18
N LYS A 220 -18.54 5.19 -18.25
CA LYS A 220 -19.10 5.23 -19.61
C LYS A 220 -19.52 3.83 -20.10
N VAL A 221 -18.72 2.80 -19.83
CA VAL A 221 -19.07 1.42 -20.21
C VAL A 221 -20.31 0.95 -19.47
N THR A 222 -20.45 1.29 -18.18
CA THR A 222 -21.64 0.89 -17.39
C THR A 222 -22.91 1.60 -17.84
N GLU A 223 -22.83 2.86 -18.27
CA GLU A 223 -23.97 3.62 -18.83
C GLU A 223 -24.42 3.12 -20.20
N THR A 224 -23.52 2.51 -20.96
CA THR A 224 -23.82 2.00 -22.32
C THR A 224 -24.46 0.60 -22.29
N VAL A 225 -24.40 -0.11 -21.17
CA VAL A 225 -24.92 -1.48 -21.00
C VAL A 225 -26.30 -1.51 -20.32
N ASN A 226 -26.77 -0.37 -19.78
CA ASN A 226 -28.10 -0.18 -19.21
C ASN A 226 -29.00 0.57 -20.17
#